data_1134b24f29df5285974922c3a0be75f3
#
_entry.id   1134b24f29df5285974922c3a0be75f3
#
_cell.length_a   1.000
_cell.length_b   1.000
_cell.length_c   1.000
_cell.angle_alpha   90.00
_cell.angle_beta   90.00
_cell.angle_gamma   90.00
#
_symmetry.space_group_name_H-M   'P 1'
#
loop_
_entity.id
_entity.type
_entity.pdbx_description
1 polymer ?
#
loop_
_entity_poly.entity_id
_entity_poly.type
_entity_poly.pdbx_seq_one_letter_code
_entity_poly.pdbx_strand_id
1 'polypeptide(L)'
;MIKAKNYILEIDPYKPGKSNTKGENIVKLSSNENALGASPVAIYAYKNDAEKTFRYPDGGCVDLRAAIANKYNIESDKIVCGAGSDEIIALLVHSFCDIDDEVLYSEYGFLMYSISAKRVGAKSVIAKETNLTANVDNFLINISKKTKIIFIANPNNPTGSYLGASEIERLIKNTPSDILIVLDLAYAEFVEEEDYSDGIELVNKYHNVVMMRTFSKIYGLASLRLGWSYSSSYV
;
A
#
# COMPACT_ATOMS: atom_id res chain seq x y z
N MET A 1 -1.45 -14.00 34.94
CA MET A 1 -0.69 -12.93 34.26
C MET A 1 -1.21 -12.82 32.83
N ILE A 2 -1.58 -11.63 32.38
CA ILE A 2 -2.04 -11.42 31.00
C ILE A 2 -0.83 -11.57 30.06
N LYS A 3 -1.00 -12.32 28.96
CA LYS A 3 0.05 -12.53 27.94
C LYS A 3 -0.50 -12.14 26.56
N ALA A 4 0.33 -11.46 25.75
CA ALA A 4 0.05 -11.26 24.33
C ALA A 4 0.12 -12.60 23.58
N LYS A 5 -0.50 -12.66 22.41
CA LYS A 5 -0.39 -13.82 21.51
C LYS A 5 1.07 -14.00 21.08
N ASN A 6 1.54 -15.24 20.96
CA ASN A 6 2.95 -15.53 20.68
C ASN A 6 3.45 -14.84 19.40
N TYR A 7 2.69 -14.90 18.32
CA TYR A 7 3.05 -14.27 17.06
C TYR A 7 3.15 -12.73 17.12
N ILE A 8 2.48 -12.08 18.10
CA ILE A 8 2.65 -10.64 18.34
C ILE A 8 4.01 -10.35 18.99
N LEU A 9 4.49 -11.24 19.86
CA LEU A 9 5.79 -11.09 20.50
C LEU A 9 6.97 -11.28 19.54
N GLU A 10 6.74 -11.85 18.37
CA GLU A 10 7.72 -12.03 17.29
C GLU A 10 7.86 -10.82 16.35
N ILE A 11 7.04 -9.77 16.57
CA ILE A 11 7.10 -8.54 15.76
C ILE A 11 8.22 -7.64 16.29
N ASP A 12 9.25 -7.42 15.48
CA ASP A 12 10.22 -6.38 15.76
C ASP A 12 9.58 -4.99 15.64
N PRO A 13 9.81 -4.09 16.60
CA PRO A 13 9.30 -2.73 16.51
C PRO A 13 9.84 -2.02 15.26
N TYR A 14 8.96 -1.39 14.51
CA TYR A 14 9.37 -0.53 13.41
C TYR A 14 10.29 0.58 13.92
N LYS A 15 11.49 0.67 13.35
CA LYS A 15 12.47 1.73 13.66
C LYS A 15 12.42 2.80 12.56
N PRO A 16 11.75 3.93 12.78
CA PRO A 16 11.74 5.00 11.79
C PRO A 16 13.14 5.58 11.62
N GLY A 17 13.42 6.14 10.44
CA GLY A 17 14.64 6.87 10.21
C GLY A 17 14.80 8.04 11.20
N LYS A 18 16.05 8.39 11.53
CA LYS A 18 16.35 9.48 12.47
C LYS A 18 15.73 10.80 11.96
N SER A 19 14.96 11.45 12.83
CA SER A 19 14.52 12.84 12.64
C SER A 19 15.57 13.77 13.23
N ASN A 20 15.57 15.06 12.82
CA ASN A 20 16.52 16.08 13.32
C ASN A 20 16.67 16.01 14.84
N THR A 21 17.87 15.72 15.30
CA THR A 21 18.31 16.02 16.65
C THR A 21 18.65 17.51 16.72
N LYS A 22 18.22 18.19 17.79
CA LYS A 22 18.49 19.63 17.97
C LYS A 22 19.97 19.92 17.79
N GLY A 23 20.32 20.73 16.81
CA GLY A 23 21.70 21.25 16.62
C GLY A 23 22.52 20.62 15.50
N GLU A 24 21.99 19.62 14.78
CA GLU A 24 22.69 19.02 13.64
C GLU A 24 21.95 19.34 12.32
N ASN A 25 22.70 19.82 11.32
CA ASN A 25 22.19 19.96 9.94
C ASN A 25 22.11 18.56 9.28
N ILE A 26 21.12 17.78 9.67
CA ILE A 26 20.90 16.43 9.10
C ILE A 26 19.91 16.55 7.95
N VAL A 27 20.31 16.06 6.78
CA VAL A 27 19.40 15.85 5.65
C VAL A 27 18.75 14.49 5.82
N LYS A 28 17.44 14.46 6.12
CA LYS A 28 16.66 13.24 6.28
C LYS A 28 16.23 12.71 4.91
N LEU A 29 16.77 11.55 4.50
CA LEU A 29 16.42 10.87 3.24
C LEU A 29 15.71 9.53 3.45
N SER A 30 15.47 9.14 4.70
CA SER A 30 15.07 7.76 5.06
C SER A 30 13.60 7.43 4.89
N SER A 31 12.72 8.38 4.61
CA SER A 31 11.26 8.15 4.56
C SER A 31 10.64 8.49 3.21
N ASN A 32 11.45 8.81 2.22
CA ASN A 32 11.01 9.22 0.89
C ASN A 32 9.94 10.35 0.96
N GLU A 33 10.17 11.31 1.88
CA GLU A 33 9.33 12.50 2.01
C GLU A 33 9.56 13.41 0.79
N ASN A 34 8.52 14.13 0.36
CA ASN A 34 8.63 15.04 -0.77
C ASN A 34 9.46 16.27 -0.38
N ALA A 35 10.63 16.44 -1.00
CA ALA A 35 11.54 17.55 -0.73
C ALA A 35 10.96 18.93 -1.15
N LEU A 36 9.99 18.94 -2.08
CA LEU A 36 9.31 20.16 -2.52
C LEU A 36 8.15 20.56 -1.58
N GLY A 37 7.80 19.69 -0.62
CA GLY A 37 6.69 19.89 0.30
C GLY A 37 5.32 19.67 -0.34
N ALA A 38 4.27 20.13 0.35
CA ALA A 38 2.90 20.01 -0.11
C ALA A 38 2.48 21.22 -0.96
N SER A 39 1.48 21.03 -1.80
CA SER A 39 0.87 22.12 -2.57
C SER A 39 0.40 23.27 -1.65
N PRO A 40 0.65 24.55 -2.03
CA PRO A 40 0.13 25.69 -1.27
C PRO A 40 -1.39 25.66 -1.07
N VAL A 41 -2.14 25.15 -2.06
CA VAL A 41 -3.60 24.98 -1.96
C VAL A 41 -4.00 23.97 -0.89
N ALA A 42 -3.28 22.84 -0.81
CA ALA A 42 -3.51 21.83 0.23
C ALA A 42 -3.19 22.39 1.63
N ILE A 43 -2.10 23.13 1.77
CA ILE A 43 -1.74 23.81 3.04
C ILE A 43 -2.78 24.84 3.44
N TYR A 44 -3.31 25.62 2.48
CA TYR A 44 -4.36 26.59 2.74
C TYR A 44 -5.65 25.91 3.23
N ALA A 45 -6.09 24.82 2.54
CA ALA A 45 -7.25 24.05 2.96
C ALA A 45 -7.08 23.47 4.37
N TYR A 46 -5.93 22.90 4.68
CA TYR A 46 -5.62 22.37 6.01
C TYR A 46 -5.70 23.45 7.11
N LYS A 47 -5.15 24.64 6.86
CA LYS A 47 -5.21 25.76 7.82
C LYS A 47 -6.65 26.22 8.08
N ASN A 48 -7.48 26.29 7.04
CA ASN A 48 -8.89 26.68 7.19
C ASN A 48 -9.71 25.63 7.95
N ASP A 49 -9.38 24.36 7.82
CA ASP A 49 -10.07 23.30 8.54
C ASP A 49 -9.58 23.11 9.99
N ALA A 50 -8.45 23.70 10.36
CA ALA A 50 -7.94 23.63 11.73
C ALA A 50 -8.94 24.15 12.78
N GLU A 51 -9.75 25.14 12.44
CA GLU A 51 -10.80 25.68 13.33
C GLU A 51 -11.96 24.70 13.56
N LYS A 52 -12.10 23.67 12.70
CA LYS A 52 -13.15 22.65 12.78
C LYS A 52 -12.73 21.38 13.50
N THR A 53 -11.52 21.32 14.06
CA THR A 53 -10.95 20.13 14.70
C THR A 53 -11.75 19.59 15.89
N PHE A 54 -12.69 20.37 16.42
CA PHE A 54 -13.63 19.91 17.47
C PHE A 54 -14.74 18.98 16.95
N ARG A 55 -14.85 18.79 15.63
CA ARG A 55 -15.85 17.90 15.00
C ARG A 55 -15.21 16.60 14.56
N TYR A 56 -15.95 15.53 14.67
CA TYR A 56 -15.56 14.28 14.03
C TYR A 56 -15.52 14.44 12.51
N PRO A 57 -14.54 13.82 11.83
CA PRO A 57 -14.54 13.78 10.38
C PRO A 57 -15.70 12.93 9.87
N ASP A 58 -16.05 13.12 8.58
CA ASP A 58 -16.97 12.20 7.90
C ASP A 58 -16.34 10.80 7.78
N GLY A 59 -16.91 9.83 8.48
CA GLY A 59 -16.44 8.44 8.47
C GLY A 59 -16.57 7.76 7.10
N GLY A 60 -17.44 8.26 6.23
CA GLY A 60 -17.59 7.78 4.85
C GLY A 60 -16.59 8.37 3.85
N CYS A 61 -15.85 9.42 4.26
CA CYS A 61 -14.93 10.17 3.38
C CYS A 61 -15.58 10.58 2.05
N VAL A 62 -16.86 10.98 2.07
CA VAL A 62 -17.70 11.16 0.86
C VAL A 62 -17.07 12.13 -0.12
N ASP A 63 -16.68 13.31 0.35
CA ASP A 63 -16.08 14.36 -0.50
C ASP A 63 -14.73 13.93 -1.08
N LEU A 64 -13.91 13.26 -0.29
CA LEU A 64 -12.61 12.76 -0.74
C LEU A 64 -12.78 11.66 -1.79
N ARG A 65 -13.66 10.69 -1.53
CA ARG A 65 -13.96 9.61 -2.47
C ARG A 65 -14.51 10.16 -3.78
N ALA A 66 -15.40 11.16 -3.72
CA ALA A 66 -15.93 11.83 -4.91
C ALA A 66 -14.81 12.57 -5.69
N ALA A 67 -13.91 13.26 -5.01
CA ALA A 67 -12.79 13.96 -5.64
C ALA A 67 -11.81 12.98 -6.32
N ILE A 68 -11.50 11.85 -5.67
CA ILE A 68 -10.68 10.79 -6.25
C ILE A 68 -11.38 10.17 -7.47
N ALA A 69 -12.66 9.82 -7.32
CA ALA A 69 -13.46 9.24 -8.39
C ALA A 69 -13.50 10.13 -9.64
N ASN A 70 -13.71 11.43 -9.46
CA ASN A 70 -13.68 12.41 -10.55
C ASN A 70 -12.30 12.53 -11.21
N LYS A 71 -11.22 12.52 -10.40
CA LYS A 71 -9.85 12.65 -10.91
C LYS A 71 -9.44 11.47 -11.78
N TYR A 72 -9.80 10.26 -11.36
CA TYR A 72 -9.37 9.01 -12.00
C TYR A 72 -10.44 8.37 -12.89
N ASN A 73 -11.64 8.99 -12.98
CA ASN A 73 -12.80 8.46 -13.70
C ASN A 73 -13.16 7.02 -13.26
N ILE A 74 -13.31 6.83 -11.94
CA ILE A 74 -13.65 5.56 -11.30
C ILE A 74 -14.87 5.71 -10.38
N GLU A 75 -15.41 4.60 -9.90
CA GLU A 75 -16.61 4.57 -9.05
C GLU A 75 -16.26 4.88 -7.60
N SER A 76 -16.91 5.90 -7.01
CA SER A 76 -16.60 6.36 -5.65
C SER A 76 -16.98 5.37 -4.55
N ASP A 77 -17.95 4.51 -4.78
CA ASP A 77 -18.41 3.47 -3.85
C ASP A 77 -17.43 2.27 -3.77
N LYS A 78 -16.54 2.15 -4.73
CA LYS A 78 -15.43 1.17 -4.75
C LYS A 78 -14.12 1.70 -4.16
N ILE A 79 -14.13 2.90 -3.57
CA ILE A 79 -12.96 3.51 -2.95
C ILE A 79 -13.05 3.35 -1.42
N VAL A 80 -11.97 2.87 -0.81
CA VAL A 80 -11.79 2.87 0.64
C VAL A 80 -10.64 3.79 1.00
N CYS A 81 -10.89 4.71 1.95
CA CYS A 81 -9.84 5.59 2.50
C CYS A 81 -9.31 5.05 3.82
N GLY A 82 -8.04 5.29 4.10
CA GLY A 82 -7.39 4.86 5.33
C GLY A 82 -6.30 5.83 5.79
N ALA A 83 -5.81 5.62 7.01
CA ALA A 83 -4.71 6.39 7.60
C ALA A 83 -3.34 6.06 6.96
N GLY A 84 -3.20 6.43 5.68
CA GLY A 84 -2.13 6.03 4.77
C GLY A 84 -2.39 4.65 4.18
N SER A 85 -1.56 4.25 3.22
CA SER A 85 -1.59 2.88 2.68
C SER A 85 -1.29 1.81 3.74
N ASP A 86 -0.59 2.17 4.81
CA ASP A 86 -0.28 1.27 5.92
C ASP A 86 -1.54 0.69 6.58
N GLU A 87 -2.57 1.53 6.82
CA GLU A 87 -3.83 1.04 7.38
C GLU A 87 -4.57 0.16 6.38
N ILE A 88 -4.56 0.51 5.10
CA ILE A 88 -5.19 -0.30 4.04
C ILE A 88 -4.54 -1.69 3.97
N ILE A 89 -3.19 -1.78 4.03
CA ILE A 89 -2.48 -3.06 4.12
C ILE A 89 -2.96 -3.86 5.32
N ALA A 90 -3.04 -3.21 6.49
CA ALA A 90 -3.48 -3.88 7.72
C ALA A 90 -4.93 -4.36 7.63
N LEU A 91 -5.84 -3.55 7.08
CA LEU A 91 -7.25 -3.89 6.89
C LEU A 91 -7.41 -5.08 5.94
N LEU A 92 -6.71 -5.07 4.79
CA LEU A 92 -6.76 -6.18 3.84
C LEU A 92 -6.27 -7.48 4.47
N VAL A 93 -5.11 -7.45 5.15
CA VAL A 93 -4.58 -8.65 5.81
C VAL A 93 -5.53 -9.13 6.92
N HIS A 94 -6.09 -8.21 7.70
CA HIS A 94 -7.02 -8.57 8.78
C HIS A 94 -8.34 -9.15 8.27
N SER A 95 -8.80 -8.72 7.08
CA SER A 95 -10.06 -9.15 6.49
C SER A 95 -9.97 -10.47 5.73
N PHE A 96 -8.79 -10.79 5.17
CA PHE A 96 -8.63 -11.93 4.25
C PHE A 96 -7.68 -13.01 4.73
N CYS A 97 -6.94 -12.79 5.84
CA CYS A 97 -5.99 -13.78 6.38
C CYS A 97 -6.35 -14.19 7.80
N ASP A 98 -6.12 -15.45 8.09
CA ASP A 98 -6.22 -16.03 9.43
C ASP A 98 -4.88 -16.68 9.84
N ILE A 99 -4.84 -17.27 11.04
CA ILE A 99 -3.65 -17.99 11.54
C ILE A 99 -3.26 -19.09 10.54
N ASP A 100 -1.95 -19.16 10.25
CA ASP A 100 -1.33 -20.11 9.29
C ASP A 100 -1.64 -19.87 7.81
N ASP A 101 -2.45 -18.89 7.44
CA ASP A 101 -2.53 -18.42 6.07
C ASP A 101 -1.22 -17.75 5.63
N GLU A 102 -1.05 -17.55 4.33
CA GLU A 102 0.18 -17.01 3.77
C GLU A 102 -0.05 -15.67 3.06
N VAL A 103 0.85 -14.73 3.34
CA VAL A 103 0.98 -13.45 2.64
C VAL A 103 2.28 -13.48 1.84
N LEU A 104 2.16 -13.43 0.51
CA LEU A 104 3.27 -13.51 -0.43
C LEU A 104 3.66 -12.12 -0.93
N TYR A 105 4.95 -11.81 -0.93
CA TYR A 105 5.49 -10.54 -1.43
C TYR A 105 6.96 -10.70 -1.86
N SER A 106 7.53 -9.70 -2.56
CA SER A 106 8.91 -9.76 -3.06
C SER A 106 9.95 -9.62 -1.94
N GLU A 107 11.15 -10.14 -2.18
CA GLU A 107 12.27 -10.21 -1.22
C GLU A 107 12.59 -8.87 -0.57
N TYR A 108 12.64 -7.80 -1.34
CA TYR A 108 12.85 -6.44 -0.84
C TYR A 108 11.54 -5.65 -0.77
N GLY A 109 10.43 -6.33 -0.49
CA GLY A 109 9.12 -5.71 -0.35
C GLY A 109 9.02 -4.81 0.89
N PHE A 110 8.00 -3.95 0.91
CA PHE A 110 7.78 -3.02 2.00
C PHE A 110 7.52 -3.75 3.33
N LEU A 111 8.21 -3.32 4.38
CA LEU A 111 8.22 -3.99 5.70
C LEU A 111 6.82 -4.17 6.31
N MET A 112 5.86 -3.29 5.99
CA MET A 112 4.51 -3.38 6.55
C MET A 112 3.75 -4.64 6.11
N TYR A 113 4.12 -5.28 5.01
CA TYR A 113 3.49 -6.55 4.61
C TYR A 113 3.76 -7.65 5.64
N SER A 114 5.04 -7.83 6.02
CA SER A 114 5.42 -8.83 7.03
C SER A 114 4.86 -8.50 8.42
N ILE A 115 4.86 -7.24 8.82
CA ILE A 115 4.31 -6.80 10.10
C ILE A 115 2.81 -7.08 10.15
N SER A 116 2.07 -6.76 9.09
CA SER A 116 0.62 -6.99 9.03
C SER A 116 0.28 -8.48 9.03
N ALA A 117 1.03 -9.31 8.27
CA ALA A 117 0.88 -10.76 8.31
C ALA A 117 1.07 -11.31 9.74
N LYS A 118 2.14 -10.93 10.41
CA LYS A 118 2.40 -11.35 11.79
C LYS A 118 1.31 -10.92 12.78
N ARG A 119 0.67 -9.75 12.57
CA ARG A 119 -0.40 -9.26 13.46
C ARG A 119 -1.61 -10.18 13.53
N VAL A 120 -1.88 -10.95 12.49
CA VAL A 120 -2.99 -11.92 12.44
C VAL A 120 -2.53 -13.37 12.61
N GLY A 121 -1.22 -13.62 12.73
CA GLY A 121 -0.64 -14.96 12.83
C GLY A 121 -0.46 -15.63 11.46
N ALA A 122 -0.58 -14.88 10.36
CA ALA A 122 -0.28 -15.35 9.02
C ALA A 122 1.24 -15.42 8.79
N LYS A 123 1.65 -16.25 7.86
CA LYS A 123 3.05 -16.51 7.49
C LYS A 123 3.46 -15.62 6.31
N SER A 124 4.64 -15.04 6.42
CA SER A 124 5.27 -14.35 5.29
C SER A 124 5.93 -15.37 4.35
N VAL A 125 5.56 -15.31 3.07
CA VAL A 125 6.20 -16.07 1.99
C VAL A 125 6.92 -15.08 1.08
N ILE A 126 8.19 -15.37 0.76
CA ILE A 126 9.07 -14.44 0.05
C ILE A 126 9.32 -14.94 -1.36
N ALA A 127 8.90 -14.17 -2.36
CA ALA A 127 9.32 -14.37 -3.74
C ALA A 127 10.69 -13.71 -3.98
N LYS A 128 11.69 -14.51 -4.37
CA LYS A 128 13.03 -13.99 -4.66
C LYS A 128 13.01 -13.00 -5.82
N GLU A 129 13.81 -11.96 -5.72
CA GLU A 129 13.98 -10.98 -6.78
C GLU A 129 15.13 -11.37 -7.74
N THR A 130 15.10 -10.82 -8.93
CA THR A 130 16.19 -10.94 -9.92
C THR A 130 16.69 -9.54 -10.21
N ASN A 131 17.97 -9.28 -9.95
CA ASN A 131 18.58 -7.94 -10.13
C ASN A 131 17.78 -6.81 -9.45
N LEU A 132 17.37 -7.01 -8.19
CA LEU A 132 16.59 -6.06 -7.41
C LEU A 132 15.20 -5.72 -8.02
N THR A 133 14.69 -6.59 -8.88
CA THR A 133 13.37 -6.46 -9.51
C THR A 133 12.54 -7.67 -9.18
N ALA A 134 11.27 -7.46 -8.86
CA ALA A 134 10.31 -8.52 -8.63
C ALA A 134 10.25 -9.47 -9.84
N ASN A 135 10.13 -10.76 -9.59
CA ASN A 135 10.11 -11.78 -10.65
C ASN A 135 8.81 -12.57 -10.57
N VAL A 136 7.99 -12.47 -11.60
CA VAL A 136 6.65 -13.08 -11.64
C VAL A 136 6.73 -14.60 -11.53
N ASP A 137 7.71 -15.26 -12.13
CA ASP A 137 7.85 -16.72 -12.02
C ASP A 137 8.12 -17.13 -10.56
N ASN A 138 8.93 -16.33 -9.85
CA ASN A 138 9.19 -16.56 -8.44
C ASN A 138 7.96 -16.32 -7.55
N PHE A 139 7.05 -15.42 -7.93
CA PHE A 139 5.75 -15.35 -7.27
C PHE A 139 4.93 -16.59 -7.53
N LEU A 140 4.76 -17.00 -8.78
CA LEU A 140 3.90 -18.11 -9.17
C LEU A 140 4.32 -19.44 -8.55
N ILE A 141 5.61 -19.75 -8.47
CA ILE A 141 6.09 -21.00 -7.86
C ILE A 141 5.94 -21.02 -6.32
N ASN A 142 5.80 -19.86 -5.68
CA ASN A 142 5.61 -19.76 -4.24
C ASN A 142 4.13 -19.69 -3.81
N ILE A 143 3.18 -19.71 -4.76
CA ILE A 143 1.75 -19.79 -4.44
C ILE A 143 1.44 -21.18 -3.89
N SER A 144 0.77 -21.24 -2.76
CA SER A 144 0.28 -22.46 -2.13
C SER A 144 -1.25 -22.39 -1.90
N LYS A 145 -1.83 -23.47 -1.41
CA LYS A 145 -3.25 -23.51 -0.99
C LYS A 145 -3.54 -22.60 0.21
N LYS A 146 -2.50 -22.13 0.91
CA LYS A 146 -2.61 -21.24 2.06
C LYS A 146 -2.42 -19.77 1.69
N THR A 147 -1.95 -19.48 0.50
CA THR A 147 -1.77 -18.09 0.03
C THR A 147 -3.12 -17.42 -0.08
N LYS A 148 -3.29 -16.29 0.60
CA LYS A 148 -4.51 -15.46 0.58
C LYS A 148 -4.30 -14.13 -0.08
N ILE A 149 -3.12 -13.54 0.13
CA ILE A 149 -2.79 -12.22 -0.41
C ILE A 149 -1.42 -12.25 -1.06
N ILE A 150 -1.31 -11.60 -2.21
CA ILE A 150 -0.04 -11.26 -2.87
C ILE A 150 0.09 -9.75 -2.89
N PHE A 151 1.16 -9.20 -2.29
CA PHE A 151 1.50 -7.78 -2.40
C PHE A 151 2.58 -7.56 -3.45
N ILE A 152 2.33 -6.63 -4.37
CA ILE A 152 3.29 -6.14 -5.36
C ILE A 152 3.42 -4.64 -5.21
N ALA A 153 4.56 -4.16 -4.71
CA ALA A 153 4.90 -2.74 -4.78
C ALA A 153 5.42 -2.42 -6.18
N ASN A 154 4.77 -1.48 -6.86
CA ASN A 154 5.09 -1.15 -8.26
C ASN A 154 4.92 0.36 -8.56
N PRO A 155 6.00 1.16 -8.56
CA PRO A 155 7.40 0.80 -8.30
C PRO A 155 7.67 0.30 -6.89
N ASN A 156 8.69 -0.58 -6.76
CA ASN A 156 9.06 -1.16 -5.49
C ASN A 156 9.81 -0.17 -4.59
N ASN A 157 9.59 -0.28 -3.29
CA ASN A 157 10.36 0.38 -2.26
C ASN A 157 11.10 -0.70 -1.43
N PRO A 158 12.47 -0.69 -1.39
CA PRO A 158 13.36 0.45 -1.66
C PRO A 158 14.04 0.44 -3.04
N THR A 159 13.84 -0.55 -3.89
CA THR A 159 14.67 -0.78 -5.08
C THR A 159 14.42 0.21 -6.22
N GLY A 160 13.21 0.80 -6.28
CA GLY A 160 12.77 1.70 -7.34
C GLY A 160 12.47 0.99 -8.66
N SER A 161 12.66 -0.32 -8.74
CA SER A 161 12.33 -1.13 -9.91
C SER A 161 10.82 -1.29 -10.08
N TYR A 162 10.37 -1.53 -11.32
CA TYR A 162 8.96 -1.79 -11.59
C TYR A 162 8.79 -2.98 -12.56
N LEU A 163 7.59 -3.51 -12.59
CA LEU A 163 7.12 -4.47 -13.59
C LEU A 163 6.22 -3.75 -14.59
N GLY A 164 6.42 -4.00 -15.88
CA GLY A 164 5.53 -3.50 -16.92
C GLY A 164 4.12 -4.13 -16.81
N ALA A 165 3.14 -3.51 -17.45
CA ALA A 165 1.73 -3.91 -17.41
C ALA A 165 1.52 -5.37 -17.82
N SER A 166 2.26 -5.85 -18.81
CA SER A 166 2.18 -7.25 -19.29
C SER A 166 2.59 -8.26 -18.24
N GLU A 167 3.63 -7.98 -17.45
CA GLU A 167 4.09 -8.88 -16.40
C GLU A 167 3.14 -8.87 -15.19
N ILE A 168 2.59 -7.71 -14.82
CA ILE A 168 1.54 -7.63 -13.80
C ILE A 168 0.31 -8.43 -14.24
N GLU A 169 -0.13 -8.26 -15.48
CA GLU A 169 -1.27 -9.02 -16.00
C GLU A 169 -0.98 -10.52 -16.09
N ARG A 170 0.25 -10.91 -16.44
CA ARG A 170 0.71 -12.31 -16.44
C ARG A 170 0.61 -12.93 -15.04
N LEU A 171 1.03 -12.21 -14.01
CA LEU A 171 0.87 -12.64 -12.64
C LEU A 171 -0.61 -12.86 -12.30
N ILE A 172 -1.46 -11.86 -12.58
CA ILE A 172 -2.90 -11.92 -12.27
C ILE A 172 -3.56 -13.14 -12.97
N LYS A 173 -3.32 -13.34 -14.25
CA LYS A 173 -3.91 -14.43 -15.03
C LYS A 173 -3.50 -15.83 -14.57
N ASN A 174 -2.31 -15.97 -13.98
CA ASN A 174 -1.79 -17.26 -13.52
C ASN A 174 -1.93 -17.46 -12.00
N THR A 175 -2.54 -16.51 -11.30
CA THR A 175 -2.88 -16.62 -9.88
C THR A 175 -4.32 -17.13 -9.73
N PRO A 176 -4.60 -18.10 -8.85
CA PRO A 176 -5.96 -18.52 -8.51
C PRO A 176 -6.84 -17.32 -8.12
N SER A 177 -8.09 -17.31 -8.58
CA SER A 177 -8.99 -16.17 -8.44
C SER A 177 -9.52 -15.95 -7.01
N ASP A 178 -9.27 -16.88 -6.10
CA ASP A 178 -9.53 -16.79 -4.67
C ASP A 178 -8.35 -16.20 -3.86
N ILE A 179 -7.27 -15.81 -4.53
CA ILE A 179 -6.14 -15.09 -3.94
C ILE A 179 -6.25 -13.62 -4.31
N LEU A 180 -6.20 -12.75 -3.32
CA LEU A 180 -6.22 -11.30 -3.50
C LEU A 180 -4.85 -10.80 -3.98
N ILE A 181 -4.80 -10.03 -5.06
CA ILE A 181 -3.60 -9.37 -5.54
C ILE A 181 -3.68 -7.88 -5.24
N VAL A 182 -2.77 -7.37 -4.45
CA VAL A 182 -2.71 -5.98 -4.02
C VAL A 182 -1.55 -5.28 -4.72
N LEU A 183 -1.87 -4.36 -5.60
CA LEU A 183 -0.92 -3.49 -6.27
C LEU A 183 -0.68 -2.26 -5.40
N ASP A 184 0.47 -2.21 -4.73
CA ASP A 184 0.89 -1.04 -3.95
C ASP A 184 1.56 -0.02 -4.88
N LEU A 185 0.79 0.97 -5.26
CA LEU A 185 1.15 1.99 -6.23
C LEU A 185 1.51 3.32 -5.56
N ALA A 186 2.19 3.25 -4.40
CA ALA A 186 2.57 4.43 -3.62
C ALA A 186 3.46 5.42 -4.39
N TYR A 187 4.12 4.96 -5.44
CA TYR A 187 5.03 5.75 -6.27
C TYR A 187 4.59 5.84 -7.75
N ALA A 188 3.35 5.49 -8.06
CA ALA A 188 2.84 5.47 -9.44
C ALA A 188 3.00 6.80 -10.17
N GLU A 189 2.83 7.91 -9.47
CA GLU A 189 2.90 9.26 -10.07
C GLU A 189 4.32 9.69 -10.48
N PHE A 190 5.35 8.90 -10.14
CA PHE A 190 6.73 9.14 -10.56
C PHE A 190 7.14 8.36 -11.82
N VAL A 191 6.26 7.50 -12.34
CA VAL A 191 6.55 6.66 -13.50
C VAL A 191 6.08 7.36 -14.77
N GLU A 192 6.98 7.51 -15.73
CA GLU A 192 6.73 8.12 -17.05
C GLU A 192 6.80 7.08 -18.17
N GLU A 193 7.08 5.81 -17.87
CA GLU A 193 7.25 4.74 -18.83
C GLU A 193 5.91 4.30 -19.44
N GLU A 194 5.87 4.16 -20.76
CA GLU A 194 4.64 3.84 -21.51
C GLU A 194 4.07 2.44 -21.22
N ASP A 195 4.91 1.50 -20.80
CA ASP A 195 4.51 0.14 -20.47
C ASP A 195 4.05 -0.04 -19.01
N TYR A 196 4.01 1.04 -18.23
CA TYR A 196 3.52 1.01 -16.85
C TYR A 196 1.99 1.01 -16.77
N SER A 197 1.43 0.28 -15.81
CA SER A 197 -0.02 0.29 -15.50
C SER A 197 -0.29 1.01 -14.18
N ASP A 198 -1.24 1.94 -14.20
CA ASP A 198 -1.74 2.62 -13.00
C ASP A 198 -2.74 1.77 -12.17
N GLY A 199 -3.02 0.56 -12.61
CA GLY A 199 -3.83 -0.44 -11.92
C GLY A 199 -5.34 -0.34 -12.14
N ILE A 200 -5.88 0.78 -12.63
CA ILE A 200 -7.35 0.99 -12.73
C ILE A 200 -8.01 -0.02 -13.65
N GLU A 201 -7.47 -0.22 -14.85
CA GLU A 201 -8.02 -1.18 -15.81
C GLU A 201 -7.95 -2.62 -15.28
N LEU A 202 -6.89 -2.95 -14.51
CA LEU A 202 -6.73 -4.27 -13.92
C LEU A 202 -7.80 -4.54 -12.84
N VAL A 203 -8.09 -3.56 -11.99
CA VAL A 203 -9.18 -3.66 -10.99
C VAL A 203 -10.53 -3.83 -11.68
N ASN A 204 -10.78 -3.08 -12.77
CA ASN A 204 -12.04 -3.20 -13.50
C ASN A 204 -12.21 -4.55 -14.21
N LYS A 205 -11.10 -5.18 -14.58
CA LYS A 205 -11.07 -6.45 -15.31
C LYS A 205 -11.07 -7.69 -14.41
N TYR A 206 -10.42 -7.59 -13.25
CA TYR A 206 -10.18 -8.73 -12.36
C TYR A 206 -10.73 -8.45 -10.95
N HIS A 207 -11.70 -9.24 -10.51
CA HIS A 207 -12.41 -9.04 -9.24
C HIS A 207 -11.55 -9.24 -7.98
N ASN A 208 -10.42 -9.93 -8.12
CA ASN A 208 -9.47 -10.22 -7.04
C ASN A 208 -8.24 -9.27 -7.06
N VAL A 209 -8.34 -8.14 -7.75
CA VAL A 209 -7.29 -7.12 -7.78
C VAL A 209 -7.72 -5.91 -6.98
N VAL A 210 -6.81 -5.44 -6.14
CA VAL A 210 -6.89 -4.17 -5.41
C VAL A 210 -5.72 -3.31 -5.83
N MET A 211 -5.94 -2.06 -6.15
CA MET A 211 -4.87 -1.07 -6.20
C MET A 211 -4.94 -0.16 -4.98
N MET A 212 -3.80 0.27 -4.46
CA MET A 212 -3.76 1.25 -3.38
C MET A 212 -2.74 2.36 -3.65
N ARG A 213 -3.03 3.57 -3.18
CA ARG A 213 -2.22 4.77 -3.34
C ARG A 213 -2.13 5.54 -2.02
N THR A 214 -1.18 6.47 -1.97
CA THR A 214 -0.98 7.32 -0.79
C THR A 214 -0.81 8.78 -1.17
N PHE A 215 -1.24 9.67 -0.30
CA PHE A 215 -0.95 11.11 -0.40
C PHE A 215 0.40 11.47 0.24
N SER A 216 1.11 10.50 0.81
CA SER A 216 2.36 10.73 1.55
C SER A 216 3.56 11.07 0.66
N LYS A 217 3.56 10.69 -0.63
CA LYS A 217 4.73 10.77 -1.51
C LYS A 217 4.66 11.99 -2.41
N ILE A 218 4.21 11.86 -3.66
CA ILE A 218 4.18 12.97 -4.64
C ILE A 218 3.40 14.19 -4.13
N TYR A 219 2.35 13.98 -3.37
CA TYR A 219 1.50 15.07 -2.86
C TYR A 219 2.09 15.78 -1.63
N GLY A 220 3.15 15.26 -1.01
CA GLY A 220 3.81 15.88 0.15
C GLY A 220 2.96 15.94 1.43
N LEU A 221 1.94 15.07 1.58
CA LEU A 221 0.98 15.09 2.68
C LEU A 221 1.21 13.95 3.69
N ALA A 222 2.46 13.54 3.89
CA ALA A 222 2.82 12.40 4.73
C ALA A 222 2.28 12.49 6.16
N SER A 223 2.25 13.70 6.74
CA SER A 223 1.78 13.93 8.12
C SER A 223 0.27 13.80 8.28
N LEU A 224 -0.51 13.96 7.23
CA LEU A 224 -1.97 13.86 7.27
C LEU A 224 -2.46 12.42 7.35
N ARG A 225 -1.58 11.45 7.15
CA ARG A 225 -1.91 10.02 7.19
C ARG A 225 -3.10 9.68 6.31
N LEU A 226 -2.97 9.88 5.00
CA LEU A 226 -4.05 9.67 4.05
C LEU A 226 -3.60 8.75 2.92
N GLY A 227 -4.37 7.71 2.67
CA GLY A 227 -4.24 6.78 1.56
C GLY A 227 -5.60 6.29 1.11
N TRP A 228 -5.65 5.61 -0.01
CA TRP A 228 -6.88 5.05 -0.55
C TRP A 228 -6.60 3.80 -1.38
N SER A 229 -7.60 2.95 -1.49
CA SER A 229 -7.63 1.81 -2.39
C SER A 229 -8.84 1.86 -3.29
N TYR A 230 -8.73 1.17 -4.43
CA TYR A 230 -9.81 0.91 -5.37
C TYR A 230 -9.86 -0.59 -5.65
N SER A 231 -11.04 -1.17 -5.54
CA SER A 231 -11.25 -2.61 -5.68
C SER A 231 -12.65 -2.92 -6.18
N SER A 232 -12.96 -4.18 -6.40
CA SER A 232 -14.35 -4.60 -6.58
C SER A 232 -15.18 -4.32 -5.33
N SER A 233 -16.50 -4.19 -5.46
CA SER A 233 -17.42 -3.99 -4.33
C SER A 233 -17.48 -5.17 -3.35
N TYR A 234 -16.89 -6.32 -3.70
CA TYR A 234 -16.77 -7.48 -2.81
C TYR A 234 -15.64 -7.29 -1.78
N VAL A 235 -14.56 -6.62 -2.15
CA VAL A 235 -13.40 -6.34 -1.29
C VAL A 235 -13.62 -5.07 -0.47
#